data_8a99a4fbf38aa61528905c24fc837e66
#
_entry.id   8a99a4fbf38aa61528905c24fc837e66
#
_cell.length_a   1.000
_cell.length_b   1.000
_cell.length_c   1.000
_cell.angle_alpha   90.00
_cell.angle_beta   90.00
_cell.angle_gamma   90.00
#
_symmetry.space_group_name_H-M   'P 1'
#
loop_
_entity.id
_entity.type
_entity.pdbx_description
1 polymer ?
#
loop_
_entity_poly.entity_id
_entity_poly.type
_entity_poly.pdbx_seq_one_letter_code
_entity_poly.pdbx_strand_id
1 'polypeptide(L)'
;IGDFEQGWKEGEVFVECSVTLPRVKQAQLETNAALADYKPNRELVVCSTTQTPHPTKMILAHLFELPESKVRVFNPPYVGGGFGVRIGISGKAEAIAAVLSKMAHRPVKYVYTREEDFLCSDSRHSGYVQARMAARRDGTLTALETIANLNTGAYATFGVEVLGVLGACGTAGTYRIPNLRYEGYPVYTNQMTAGAFRGFGTPQGTIVIETLMD
;
A
#
# COMPACT_ATOMS: atom_id res chain seq x y z
N ILE A 1 8.61 -16.59 15.09
CA ILE A 1 7.90 -17.87 15.34
C ILE A 1 8.96 -18.93 15.49
N GLY A 2 8.79 -19.87 16.46
CA GLY A 2 9.80 -20.89 16.73
C GLY A 2 11.12 -20.32 17.24
N ASP A 3 12.21 -21.06 17.01
CA ASP A 3 13.59 -20.66 17.34
C ASP A 3 14.44 -20.70 16.05
N PHE A 4 14.72 -19.53 15.48
CA PHE A 4 15.49 -19.44 14.25
C PHE A 4 16.88 -20.05 14.36
N GLU A 5 17.60 -19.79 15.47
CA GLU A 5 18.96 -20.29 15.66
C GLU A 5 19.01 -21.83 15.79
N GLN A 6 18.01 -22.41 16.43
CA GLN A 6 17.86 -23.86 16.49
C GLN A 6 17.52 -24.43 15.10
N GLY A 7 16.52 -23.85 14.42
CA GLY A 7 16.13 -24.32 13.10
C GLY A 7 17.26 -24.19 12.04
N TRP A 8 18.08 -23.14 12.16
CA TRP A 8 19.26 -22.95 11.32
C TRP A 8 20.29 -24.06 11.53
N LYS A 9 20.57 -24.45 12.78
CA LYS A 9 21.49 -25.56 13.10
C LYS A 9 20.99 -26.91 12.64
N GLU A 10 19.69 -27.12 12.53
CA GLU A 10 19.08 -28.36 12.02
C GLU A 10 19.11 -28.47 10.49
N GLY A 11 19.48 -27.40 9.78
CA GLY A 11 19.61 -27.39 8.34
C GLY A 11 20.87 -28.11 7.85
N GLU A 12 20.80 -28.63 6.64
CA GLU A 12 21.90 -29.29 5.93
C GLU A 12 22.21 -28.60 4.59
N VAL A 13 21.22 -27.87 4.07
CA VAL A 13 21.30 -27.06 2.86
C VAL A 13 20.96 -25.63 3.24
N PHE A 14 21.77 -24.69 2.78
CA PHE A 14 21.63 -23.26 3.11
C PHE A 14 21.64 -22.46 1.82
N VAL A 15 20.66 -21.58 1.68
CA VAL A 15 20.53 -20.67 0.54
C VAL A 15 20.26 -19.25 1.04
N GLU A 16 20.74 -18.27 0.30
CA GLU A 16 20.48 -16.87 0.57
C GLU A 16 20.23 -16.08 -0.73
N CYS A 17 19.41 -15.07 -0.65
CA CYS A 17 19.19 -14.14 -1.75
C CYS A 17 19.05 -12.71 -1.25
N SER A 18 19.25 -11.78 -2.16
CA SER A 18 18.91 -10.38 -1.97
C SER A 18 18.20 -9.84 -3.22
N VAL A 19 17.11 -9.12 -3.03
CA VAL A 19 16.28 -8.60 -4.11
C VAL A 19 16.12 -7.10 -3.97
N THR A 20 16.46 -6.36 -5.03
CA THR A 20 16.13 -4.93 -5.14
C THR A 20 14.80 -4.77 -5.87
N LEU A 21 13.88 -4.11 -5.22
CA LEU A 21 12.51 -3.91 -5.71
C LEU A 21 12.36 -2.50 -6.28
N PRO A 22 12.02 -2.34 -7.56
CA PRO A 22 11.80 -1.02 -8.14
C PRO A 22 10.49 -0.40 -7.66
N ARG A 23 10.40 0.92 -7.75
CA ARG A 23 9.12 1.62 -7.58
C ARG A 23 8.25 1.41 -8.83
N VAL A 24 6.99 1.05 -8.63
CA VAL A 24 6.05 0.77 -9.74
C VAL A 24 4.74 1.51 -9.52
N LYS A 25 4.22 2.16 -10.57
CA LYS A 25 2.92 2.82 -10.58
C LYS A 25 1.81 1.86 -11.03
N GLN A 26 0.61 2.06 -10.48
CA GLN A 26 -0.58 1.28 -10.82
C GLN A 26 -1.03 1.50 -12.28
N ALA A 27 -0.82 2.72 -12.80
CA ALA A 27 -1.15 3.12 -14.17
C ALA A 27 -2.60 2.75 -14.57
N GLN A 28 -3.55 2.90 -13.62
CA GLN A 28 -4.96 2.67 -13.88
C GLN A 28 -5.44 3.52 -15.06
N LEU A 29 -6.36 3.00 -15.86
CA LEU A 29 -6.79 3.65 -17.09
C LEU A 29 -7.41 5.04 -16.84
N GLU A 30 -8.27 5.15 -15.84
CA GLU A 30 -8.82 6.41 -15.36
C GLU A 30 -7.88 7.03 -14.30
N THR A 31 -7.49 8.30 -14.48
CA THR A 31 -6.70 9.05 -13.49
C THR A 31 -7.53 9.37 -12.24
N ASN A 32 -6.88 9.77 -11.14
CA ASN A 32 -7.59 10.19 -9.93
C ASN A 32 -8.51 11.39 -10.23
N ALA A 33 -9.76 11.29 -9.80
CA ALA A 33 -10.78 12.30 -10.05
C ALA A 33 -11.81 12.35 -8.94
N ALA A 34 -12.33 13.54 -8.66
CA ALA A 34 -13.44 13.76 -7.76
C ALA A 34 -14.30 14.95 -8.21
N LEU A 35 -15.60 14.86 -7.92
CA LEU A 35 -16.55 15.98 -7.99
C LEU A 35 -17.02 16.26 -6.57
N ALA A 36 -16.83 17.46 -6.07
CA ALA A 36 -17.29 17.88 -4.74
C ALA A 36 -18.28 19.04 -4.82
N ASP A 37 -19.26 19.03 -3.92
CA ASP A 37 -20.23 20.09 -3.71
C ASP A 37 -20.28 20.42 -2.22
N TYR A 38 -19.61 21.52 -1.81
CA TYR A 38 -19.67 22.05 -0.47
C TYR A 38 -20.77 23.10 -0.36
N LYS A 39 -21.89 22.72 0.25
CA LYS A 39 -23.11 23.54 0.30
C LYS A 39 -23.06 24.62 1.39
N PRO A 40 -23.84 25.71 1.26
CA PRO A 40 -23.92 26.78 2.27
C PRO A 40 -24.35 26.30 3.67
N ASN A 41 -25.16 25.24 3.76
CA ASN A 41 -25.59 24.62 5.02
C ASN A 41 -24.51 23.71 5.66
N ARG A 42 -23.27 23.81 5.20
CA ARG A 42 -22.13 22.99 5.64
C ARG A 42 -22.32 21.49 5.38
N GLU A 43 -23.01 21.11 4.33
CA GLU A 43 -23.03 19.74 3.81
C GLU A 43 -21.96 19.57 2.71
N LEU A 44 -21.25 18.46 2.74
CA LEU A 44 -20.26 18.10 1.72
C LEU A 44 -20.71 16.82 1.01
N VAL A 45 -20.91 16.91 -0.30
CA VAL A 45 -21.23 15.78 -1.16
C VAL A 45 -20.06 15.55 -2.10
N VAL A 46 -19.51 14.33 -2.12
CA VAL A 46 -18.38 13.96 -2.98
C VAL A 46 -18.70 12.72 -3.78
N CYS A 47 -18.60 12.83 -5.10
CA CYS A 47 -18.59 11.71 -6.03
C CYS A 47 -17.13 11.43 -6.39
N SER A 48 -16.63 10.24 -6.09
CA SER A 48 -15.23 9.84 -6.33
C SER A 48 -15.14 8.37 -6.68
N THR A 49 -14.12 8.02 -7.43
CA THR A 49 -13.79 6.62 -7.76
C THR A 49 -12.98 5.92 -6.66
N THR A 50 -13.15 6.35 -5.41
CA THR A 50 -12.46 5.75 -4.24
C THR A 50 -12.81 4.27 -4.06
N GLN A 51 -11.84 3.47 -3.61
CA GLN A 51 -12.05 2.08 -3.23
C GLN A 51 -12.67 1.94 -1.83
N THR A 52 -12.67 3.02 -1.05
CA THR A 52 -13.05 3.02 0.36
C THR A 52 -13.92 4.23 0.69
N PRO A 53 -15.20 4.28 0.25
CA PRO A 53 -16.05 5.47 0.43
C PRO A 53 -16.26 5.85 1.90
N HIS A 54 -16.35 4.88 2.82
CA HIS A 54 -16.52 5.16 4.25
C HIS A 54 -15.26 5.78 4.90
N PRO A 55 -14.05 5.22 4.78
CA PRO A 55 -12.83 5.89 5.22
C PRO A 55 -12.63 7.27 4.59
N THR A 56 -12.89 7.42 3.28
CA THR A 56 -12.83 8.73 2.61
C THR A 56 -13.78 9.74 3.25
N LYS A 57 -15.01 9.33 3.57
CA LYS A 57 -15.99 10.16 4.28
C LYS A 57 -15.46 10.60 5.65
N MET A 58 -14.94 9.68 6.47
CA MET A 58 -14.39 9.97 7.80
C MET A 58 -13.24 10.97 7.72
N ILE A 59 -12.30 10.78 6.77
CA ILE A 59 -11.16 11.67 6.58
C ILE A 59 -11.63 13.06 6.15
N LEU A 60 -12.57 13.16 5.21
CA LEU A 60 -13.12 14.46 4.77
C LEU A 60 -13.90 15.15 5.90
N ALA A 61 -14.67 14.42 6.69
CA ALA A 61 -15.35 14.97 7.86
C ALA A 61 -14.36 15.59 8.84
N HIS A 62 -13.27 14.89 9.14
CA HIS A 62 -12.19 15.42 9.99
C HIS A 62 -11.51 16.64 9.39
N LEU A 63 -11.11 16.61 8.11
CA LEU A 63 -10.43 17.71 7.43
C LEU A 63 -11.25 19.00 7.37
N PHE A 64 -12.59 18.90 7.26
CA PHE A 64 -13.47 20.05 7.16
C PHE A 64 -14.16 20.39 8.48
N GLU A 65 -13.81 19.69 9.56
CA GLU A 65 -14.44 19.87 10.90
C GLU A 65 -15.97 19.76 10.82
N LEU A 66 -16.45 18.74 10.13
CA LEU A 66 -17.87 18.42 9.94
C LEU A 66 -18.25 17.15 10.70
N PRO A 67 -19.46 17.07 11.25
CA PRO A 67 -19.98 15.78 11.67
C PRO A 67 -20.14 14.85 10.45
N GLU A 68 -19.88 13.56 10.62
CA GLU A 68 -19.99 12.59 9.51
C GLU A 68 -21.37 12.57 8.84
N SER A 69 -22.44 12.91 9.59
CA SER A 69 -23.80 13.02 9.06
C SER A 69 -23.95 14.11 7.99
N LYS A 70 -23.03 15.08 7.94
CA LYS A 70 -22.98 16.18 6.97
C LYS A 70 -22.09 15.88 5.76
N VAL A 71 -21.43 14.73 5.73
CA VAL A 71 -20.55 14.32 4.63
C VAL A 71 -21.12 13.09 3.93
N ARG A 72 -21.30 13.15 2.63
CA ARG A 72 -21.72 12.03 1.79
C ARG A 72 -20.67 11.77 0.72
N VAL A 73 -20.14 10.53 0.70
CA VAL A 73 -19.22 10.05 -0.35
C VAL A 73 -19.86 8.88 -1.07
N PHE A 74 -19.82 8.88 -2.39
CA PHE A 74 -20.35 7.80 -3.21
C PHE A 74 -19.54 7.65 -4.50
N ASN A 75 -19.59 6.45 -5.09
CA ASN A 75 -18.91 6.14 -6.35
C ASN A 75 -19.83 6.43 -7.55
N PRO A 76 -19.26 6.84 -8.69
CA PRO A 76 -20.00 6.83 -9.96
C PRO A 76 -20.33 5.39 -10.37
N PRO A 77 -21.29 5.19 -11.30
CA PRO A 77 -21.69 3.85 -11.77
C PRO A 77 -20.54 3.03 -12.37
N TYR A 78 -19.54 3.69 -12.94
CA TYR A 78 -18.39 3.08 -13.60
C TYR A 78 -17.10 3.65 -13.03
N VAL A 79 -16.11 2.79 -12.82
CA VAL A 79 -14.80 3.12 -12.25
C VAL A 79 -13.69 2.50 -13.11
N GLY A 80 -12.75 3.31 -13.58
CA GLY A 80 -11.67 2.92 -14.48
C GLY A 80 -10.44 2.32 -13.80
N GLY A 81 -10.64 1.55 -12.72
CA GLY A 81 -9.58 0.85 -11.99
C GLY A 81 -9.05 1.63 -10.79
N GLY A 82 -8.52 0.91 -9.81
CA GLY A 82 -7.96 1.49 -8.59
C GLY A 82 -6.65 0.83 -8.18
N PHE A 83 -6.64 -0.49 -8.11
CA PHE A 83 -5.46 -1.33 -7.78
C PHE A 83 -4.73 -0.93 -6.50
N GLY A 84 -5.42 -0.25 -5.57
CA GLY A 84 -4.88 0.25 -4.31
C GLY A 84 -4.67 1.77 -4.27
N VAL A 85 -4.40 2.45 -5.39
CA VAL A 85 -4.09 3.89 -5.43
C VAL A 85 -5.26 4.79 -4.97
N ARG A 86 -6.46 4.24 -4.87
CA ARG A 86 -7.69 4.97 -4.49
C ARG A 86 -8.23 4.55 -3.13
N ILE A 87 -7.35 4.12 -2.23
CA ILE A 87 -7.71 3.84 -0.84
C ILE A 87 -7.63 5.12 0.00
N GLY A 88 -8.69 5.43 0.74
CA GLY A 88 -8.80 6.67 1.51
C GLY A 88 -8.79 7.89 0.59
N ILE A 89 -7.90 8.83 0.89
CA ILE A 89 -7.63 10.02 0.06
C ILE A 89 -6.20 10.01 -0.49
N SER A 90 -5.63 8.84 -0.74
CA SER A 90 -4.25 8.70 -1.24
C SER A 90 -4.01 9.50 -2.52
N GLY A 91 -5.01 9.57 -3.41
CA GLY A 91 -4.97 10.40 -4.62
C GLY A 91 -5.19 11.90 -4.38
N LYS A 92 -5.65 12.31 -3.19
CA LYS A 92 -5.91 13.71 -2.77
C LYS A 92 -6.95 14.47 -3.59
N ALA A 93 -7.46 13.92 -4.69
CA ALA A 93 -8.42 14.59 -5.57
C ALA A 93 -9.71 15.00 -4.84
N GLU A 94 -10.19 14.19 -3.91
CA GLU A 94 -11.38 14.43 -3.10
C GLU A 94 -11.21 15.66 -2.21
N ALA A 95 -10.08 15.76 -1.50
CA ALA A 95 -9.79 16.88 -0.63
C ALA A 95 -9.61 18.18 -1.41
N ILE A 96 -8.89 18.13 -2.55
CA ILE A 96 -8.67 19.28 -3.43
C ILE A 96 -10.01 19.76 -4.01
N ALA A 97 -10.82 18.88 -4.57
CA ALA A 97 -12.13 19.23 -5.12
C ALA A 97 -13.04 19.85 -4.04
N ALA A 98 -13.03 19.33 -2.82
CA ALA A 98 -13.83 19.83 -1.72
C ALA A 98 -13.39 21.23 -1.25
N VAL A 99 -12.08 21.47 -1.15
CA VAL A 99 -11.54 22.82 -0.83
C VAL A 99 -11.92 23.82 -1.92
N LEU A 100 -11.71 23.47 -3.18
CA LEU A 100 -12.03 24.33 -4.29
C LEU A 100 -13.53 24.62 -4.38
N SER A 101 -14.39 23.64 -4.10
CA SER A 101 -15.85 23.82 -4.04
C SER A 101 -16.26 24.79 -2.94
N LYS A 102 -15.65 24.65 -1.75
CA LYS A 102 -15.86 25.57 -0.62
C LYS A 102 -15.48 27.01 -0.97
N MET A 103 -14.36 27.21 -1.65
CA MET A 103 -13.89 28.53 -2.07
C MET A 103 -14.73 29.13 -3.20
N ALA A 104 -15.13 28.32 -4.18
CA ALA A 104 -15.91 28.77 -5.34
C ALA A 104 -17.40 28.92 -5.06
N HIS A 105 -17.90 28.42 -3.93
CA HIS A 105 -19.34 28.37 -3.57
C HIS A 105 -20.20 27.68 -4.66
N ARG A 106 -19.64 26.64 -5.31
CA ARG A 106 -20.31 25.82 -6.34
C ARG A 106 -19.68 24.46 -6.46
N PRO A 107 -20.33 23.49 -7.10
CA PRO A 107 -19.71 22.20 -7.38
C PRO A 107 -18.43 22.35 -8.21
N VAL A 108 -17.37 21.60 -7.84
CA VAL A 108 -16.10 21.59 -8.55
C VAL A 108 -15.71 20.15 -8.87
N LYS A 109 -15.38 19.89 -10.13
CA LYS A 109 -14.76 18.65 -10.58
C LYS A 109 -13.25 18.87 -10.71
N TYR A 110 -12.46 18.02 -10.08
CA TYR A 110 -11.01 18.00 -10.20
C TYR A 110 -10.57 16.65 -10.78
N VAL A 111 -9.77 16.68 -11.82
CA VAL A 111 -9.29 15.48 -12.54
C VAL A 111 -7.80 15.64 -12.75
N TYR A 112 -7.03 14.65 -12.33
CA TYR A 112 -5.59 14.62 -12.58
C TYR A 112 -5.31 14.39 -14.06
N THR A 113 -4.33 15.09 -14.61
CA THR A 113 -3.68 14.66 -15.84
C THR A 113 -2.94 13.33 -15.58
N ARG A 114 -2.54 12.62 -16.61
CA ARG A 114 -1.75 11.40 -16.45
C ARG A 114 -0.40 11.68 -15.77
N GLU A 115 0.22 12.80 -16.08
CA GLU A 115 1.46 13.25 -15.47
C GLU A 115 1.28 13.53 -13.97
N GLU A 116 0.26 14.28 -13.59
CA GLU A 116 -0.08 14.53 -12.18
C GLU A 116 -0.36 13.22 -11.43
N ASP A 117 -1.07 12.28 -12.05
CA ASP A 117 -1.36 10.99 -11.44
C ASP A 117 -0.08 10.21 -11.15
N PHE A 118 0.90 10.23 -12.06
CA PHE A 118 2.20 9.61 -11.83
C PHE A 118 3.05 10.32 -10.79
N LEU A 119 2.98 11.65 -10.68
CA LEU A 119 3.80 12.43 -9.77
C LEU A 119 3.19 12.58 -8.38
N CYS A 120 1.85 12.59 -8.25
CA CYS A 120 1.18 12.98 -7.01
C CYS A 120 0.44 11.83 -6.30
N SER A 121 0.16 10.70 -6.97
CA SER A 121 -0.49 9.55 -6.34
C SER A 121 0.52 8.56 -5.79
N ASP A 122 0.06 7.66 -4.92
CA ASP A 122 0.90 6.61 -4.33
C ASP A 122 1.41 5.61 -5.38
N SER A 123 2.43 4.86 -5.02
CA SER A 123 3.05 3.82 -5.83
C SER A 123 3.34 2.57 -5.01
N ARG A 124 3.74 1.46 -5.64
CA ARG A 124 4.33 0.35 -4.90
C ARG A 124 5.63 0.79 -4.23
N HIS A 125 5.85 0.33 -3.01
CA HIS A 125 7.10 0.54 -2.29
C HIS A 125 8.28 -0.09 -3.07
N SER A 126 9.27 0.71 -3.39
CA SER A 126 10.60 0.21 -3.72
C SER A 126 11.31 -0.22 -2.45
N GLY A 127 12.37 -1.01 -2.57
CA GLY A 127 13.11 -1.42 -1.41
C GLY A 127 14.16 -2.48 -1.69
N TYR A 128 14.69 -3.01 -0.61
CA TYR A 128 15.69 -4.04 -0.62
C TYR A 128 15.32 -5.11 0.41
N VAL A 129 15.26 -6.35 -0.02
CA VAL A 129 14.91 -7.48 0.85
C VAL A 129 16.03 -8.50 0.79
N GLN A 130 16.50 -8.91 1.96
CA GLN A 130 17.45 -9.99 2.14
C GLN A 130 16.73 -11.15 2.80
N ALA A 131 17.02 -12.37 2.37
CA ALA A 131 16.49 -13.55 3.02
C ALA A 131 17.49 -14.71 2.93
N ARG A 132 17.43 -15.58 3.95
CA ARG A 132 18.19 -16.82 3.99
C ARG A 132 17.33 -17.94 4.54
N MET A 133 17.50 -19.12 3.99
CA MET A 133 16.70 -20.30 4.32
C MET A 133 17.61 -21.50 4.58
N ALA A 134 17.20 -22.34 5.52
CA ALA A 134 17.80 -23.64 5.79
C ALA A 134 16.81 -24.77 5.58
N ALA A 135 17.27 -25.87 4.99
CA ALA A 135 16.48 -27.07 4.73
C ALA A 135 17.30 -28.33 5.02
N ARG A 136 16.62 -29.44 5.26
CA ARG A 136 17.23 -30.78 5.25
C ARG A 136 17.34 -31.29 3.82
N ARG A 137 18.17 -32.30 3.60
CA ARG A 137 18.34 -32.91 2.26
C ARG A 137 17.09 -33.61 1.72
N ASP A 138 16.14 -33.92 2.59
CA ASP A 138 14.83 -34.48 2.21
C ASP A 138 13.82 -33.43 1.74
N GLY A 139 14.22 -32.14 1.71
CA GLY A 139 13.38 -31.01 1.33
C GLY A 139 12.58 -30.38 2.48
N THR A 140 12.73 -30.87 3.71
CA THR A 140 12.07 -30.28 4.88
C THR A 140 12.70 -28.93 5.22
N LEU A 141 11.92 -27.84 5.14
CA LEU A 141 12.37 -26.51 5.52
C LEU A 141 12.49 -26.42 7.04
N THR A 142 13.61 -25.89 7.54
CA THR A 142 13.90 -25.80 8.98
C THR A 142 13.89 -24.40 9.51
N ALA A 143 14.38 -23.41 8.74
CA ALA A 143 14.38 -22.00 9.15
C ALA A 143 14.32 -21.05 7.97
N LEU A 144 13.71 -19.86 8.19
CA LEU A 144 13.73 -18.72 7.28
C LEU A 144 13.96 -17.44 8.06
N GLU A 145 14.88 -16.62 7.60
CA GLU A 145 15.02 -15.23 8.02
C GLU A 145 14.78 -14.31 6.84
N THR A 146 14.04 -13.23 7.07
CA THR A 146 13.81 -12.18 6.08
C THR A 146 13.96 -10.82 6.71
N ILE A 147 14.77 -9.95 6.09
CA ILE A 147 14.96 -8.55 6.47
C ILE A 147 14.53 -7.69 5.31
N ALA A 148 13.48 -6.89 5.51
CA ALA A 148 12.88 -6.06 4.47
C ALA A 148 12.99 -4.57 4.79
N ASN A 149 13.61 -3.81 3.88
CA ASN A 149 13.70 -2.34 3.95
C ASN A 149 12.85 -1.76 2.81
N LEU A 150 11.72 -1.14 3.13
CA LEU A 150 10.83 -0.56 2.13
C LEU A 150 10.82 0.97 2.21
N ASN A 151 11.01 1.60 1.06
CA ASN A 151 10.96 3.04 0.90
C ASN A 151 9.51 3.53 0.87
N THR A 152 9.08 4.21 1.94
CA THR A 152 7.74 4.78 2.06
C THR A 152 7.58 6.12 1.34
N GLY A 153 8.69 6.76 0.97
CA GLY A 153 8.69 8.16 0.54
C GLY A 153 8.57 9.12 1.72
N ALA A 154 8.00 10.30 1.48
CA ALA A 154 7.92 11.37 2.46
C ALA A 154 6.92 11.10 3.61
N TYR A 155 5.99 10.17 3.44
CA TYR A 155 4.97 9.81 4.43
C TYR A 155 4.83 8.29 4.53
N ALA A 156 4.55 7.78 5.73
CA ALA A 156 4.45 6.34 5.98
C ALA A 156 3.27 5.68 5.25
N THR A 157 2.15 6.38 5.12
CA THR A 157 0.87 5.86 4.60
C THR A 157 0.61 4.40 5.03
N PHE A 158 0.78 3.42 4.13
CA PHE A 158 0.60 2.00 4.38
C PHE A 158 1.93 1.23 4.53
N GLY A 159 3.05 1.91 4.80
CA GLY A 159 4.36 1.27 4.83
C GLY A 159 4.47 0.14 5.86
N VAL A 160 3.92 0.33 7.06
CA VAL A 160 3.93 -0.66 8.14
C VAL A 160 3.07 -1.87 7.79
N GLU A 161 1.85 -1.62 7.29
CA GLU A 161 0.89 -2.66 6.91
C GLU A 161 1.40 -3.49 5.72
N VAL A 162 2.02 -2.83 4.74
CA VAL A 162 2.64 -3.52 3.58
C VAL A 162 3.78 -4.40 4.02
N LEU A 163 4.63 -3.96 4.96
CA LEU A 163 5.67 -4.79 5.56
C LEU A 163 5.09 -5.96 6.33
N GLY A 164 4.03 -5.74 7.13
CA GLY A 164 3.34 -6.82 7.84
C GLY A 164 2.82 -7.92 6.91
N VAL A 165 2.20 -7.53 5.79
CA VAL A 165 1.70 -8.47 4.77
C VAL A 165 2.85 -9.14 4.00
N LEU A 166 3.95 -8.43 3.71
CA LEU A 166 5.15 -9.01 3.12
C LEU A 166 5.67 -10.16 3.97
N GLY A 167 5.83 -9.94 5.26
CA GLY A 167 6.32 -10.96 6.19
C GLY A 167 5.32 -12.10 6.40
N ALA A 168 4.06 -11.79 6.73
CA ALA A 168 3.07 -12.79 7.11
C ALA A 168 2.54 -13.62 5.92
N CYS A 169 2.29 -12.98 4.77
CA CYS A 169 1.66 -13.62 3.61
C CYS A 169 2.65 -13.86 2.48
N GLY A 170 3.59 -12.94 2.26
CA GLY A 170 4.52 -13.00 1.14
C GLY A 170 5.66 -13.99 1.36
N THR A 171 6.22 -14.07 2.56
CA THR A 171 7.35 -14.97 2.86
C THR A 171 6.95 -16.19 3.69
N ALA A 172 6.14 -16.00 4.72
CA ALA A 172 5.80 -17.07 5.66
C ALA A 172 4.53 -17.87 5.29
N GLY A 173 3.64 -17.31 4.48
CA GLY A 173 2.29 -17.85 4.27
C GLY A 173 2.18 -19.02 3.30
N THR A 174 3.19 -19.27 2.46
CA THR A 174 3.09 -20.25 1.37
C THR A 174 3.62 -21.64 1.77
N TYR A 175 4.67 -21.70 2.57
CA TYR A 175 5.35 -22.94 2.93
C TYR A 175 5.30 -23.21 4.42
N ARG A 176 5.42 -24.49 4.79
CA ARG A 176 5.50 -24.89 6.19
C ARG A 176 6.94 -24.74 6.69
N ILE A 177 7.21 -23.64 7.39
CA ILE A 177 8.52 -23.32 7.95
C ILE A 177 8.35 -23.14 9.47
N PRO A 178 8.91 -24.03 10.31
CA PRO A 178 8.65 -24.01 11.76
C PRO A 178 9.36 -22.84 12.48
N ASN A 179 10.48 -22.37 11.95
CA ASN A 179 11.30 -21.35 12.62
C ASN A 179 11.50 -20.15 11.70
N LEU A 180 10.88 -19.02 12.07
CA LEU A 180 10.83 -17.80 11.28
C LEU A 180 11.36 -16.60 12.05
N ARG A 181 12.27 -15.84 11.43
CA ARG A 181 12.65 -14.49 11.86
C ARG A 181 12.30 -13.51 10.75
N TYR A 182 11.55 -12.47 11.10
CA TYR A 182 11.19 -11.39 10.18
C TYR A 182 11.45 -10.03 10.80
N GLU A 183 12.14 -9.19 10.08
CA GLU A 183 12.37 -7.79 10.42
C GLU A 183 11.95 -6.90 9.25
N GLY A 184 11.10 -5.91 9.52
CA GLY A 184 10.59 -4.99 8.51
C GLY A 184 10.83 -3.53 8.89
N TYR A 185 11.49 -2.76 8.02
CA TYR A 185 11.85 -1.37 8.24
C TYR A 185 11.17 -0.47 7.20
N PRO A 186 10.17 0.34 7.59
CA PRO A 186 9.63 1.40 6.74
C PRO A 186 10.58 2.61 6.79
N VAL A 187 11.15 2.98 5.64
CA VAL A 187 12.18 4.02 5.55
C VAL A 187 11.63 5.28 4.90
N TYR A 188 11.69 6.41 5.60
CA TYR A 188 11.35 7.72 5.03
C TYR A 188 12.43 8.20 4.07
N THR A 189 12.01 8.79 2.96
CA THR A 189 12.89 9.40 1.97
C THR A 189 12.26 10.65 1.36
N ASN A 190 13.06 11.49 0.69
CA ASN A 190 12.59 12.66 -0.04
C ASN A 190 11.98 12.30 -1.42
N GLN A 191 11.30 11.17 -1.51
CA GLN A 191 10.62 10.71 -2.72
C GLN A 191 9.10 10.80 -2.56
N MET A 192 8.39 10.61 -3.67
CA MET A 192 6.93 10.49 -3.63
C MET A 192 6.49 9.35 -2.71
N THR A 193 5.33 9.49 -2.13
CA THR A 193 4.74 8.53 -1.21
C THR A 193 4.51 7.18 -1.88
N ALA A 194 4.81 6.12 -1.16
CA ALA A 194 4.39 4.78 -1.51
C ALA A 194 3.18 4.36 -0.67
N GLY A 195 2.28 3.58 -1.26
CA GLY A 195 1.04 3.16 -0.61
C GLY A 195 0.56 1.81 -1.10
N ALA A 196 -0.75 1.63 -1.09
CA ALA A 196 -1.36 0.39 -1.50
C ALA A 196 -1.21 0.15 -3.02
N PHE A 197 -0.74 -1.03 -3.37
CA PHE A 197 -0.76 -1.56 -4.72
C PHE A 197 -1.14 -3.05 -4.66
N ARG A 198 -1.93 -3.53 -5.62
CA ARG A 198 -2.43 -4.89 -5.74
C ARG A 198 -1.45 -5.94 -5.21
N GLY A 199 -1.90 -6.76 -4.25
CA GLY A 199 -1.08 -7.72 -3.52
C GLY A 199 -0.47 -7.19 -2.21
N PHE A 200 -0.38 -5.85 -2.02
CA PHE A 200 -0.14 -5.16 -0.74
C PHE A 200 1.03 -5.72 0.10
N GLY A 201 2.18 -5.98 -0.53
CA GLY A 201 3.37 -6.59 0.12
C GLY A 201 3.61 -8.05 -0.29
N THR A 202 2.56 -8.81 -0.58
CA THR A 202 2.70 -10.20 -1.02
C THR A 202 3.63 -10.35 -2.22
N PRO A 203 3.53 -9.57 -3.32
CA PRO A 203 4.43 -9.75 -4.47
C PRO A 203 5.91 -9.55 -4.13
N GLN A 204 6.21 -8.63 -3.20
CA GLN A 204 7.58 -8.39 -2.75
C GLN A 204 8.13 -9.56 -1.93
N GLY A 205 7.28 -10.16 -1.08
CA GLY A 205 7.66 -11.36 -0.32
C GLY A 205 7.74 -12.61 -1.18
N THR A 206 6.78 -12.80 -2.10
CA THR A 206 6.73 -13.96 -2.96
C THR A 206 7.97 -14.09 -3.84
N ILE A 207 8.41 -12.99 -4.47
CA ILE A 207 9.62 -13.06 -5.30
C ILE A 207 10.85 -13.52 -4.50
N VAL A 208 10.92 -13.15 -3.22
CA VAL A 208 12.04 -13.52 -2.35
C VAL A 208 11.97 -15.00 -1.98
N ILE A 209 10.81 -15.48 -1.51
CA ILE A 209 10.68 -16.88 -1.06
C ILE A 209 10.80 -17.85 -2.24
N GLU A 210 10.20 -17.54 -3.40
CA GLU A 210 10.31 -18.42 -4.57
C GLU A 210 11.75 -18.45 -5.13
N THR A 211 12.50 -17.33 -5.07
CA THR A 211 13.92 -17.31 -5.44
C THR A 211 14.77 -18.20 -4.54
N LEU A 212 14.41 -18.35 -3.25
CA LEU A 212 15.11 -19.25 -2.34
C LEU A 212 14.72 -20.73 -2.56
N MET A 213 13.51 -20.96 -3.08
CA MET A 213 13.00 -22.32 -3.35
C MET A 213 13.54 -22.90 -4.66
N ASP A 214 13.83 -22.06 -5.68
CA ASP A 214 14.43 -22.45 -6.96
C ASP A 214 15.94 -22.80 -6.82
#